data_68481b4ca7ef5c322b30be5727b7d5bb
#
_entry.id   68481b4ca7ef5c322b30be5727b7d5bb
#
_cell.length_a   1.000
_cell.length_b   1.000
_cell.length_c   1.000
_cell.angle_alpha   90.00
_cell.angle_beta   90.00
_cell.angle_gamma   90.00
#
_symmetry.space_group_name_H-M   'P 1'
#
loop_
_entity.id
_entity.type
_entity.pdbx_description
1 polymer ?
#
loop_
_entity_poly.entity_id
_entity_poly.type
_entity_poly.pdbx_seq_one_letter_code
_entity_poly.pdbx_strand_id
1 'polypeptide(L)'
;MRRIAAVAIVLAGLLVPAAGQDRYSSKLAPYVASPSRVVEMMLDLARVKPGDVVYDLGSGDGRILIAAAERRAQAIGIEINPKLVAAATEEIARAGHADRAKVIQGDVMTTDFSAATVVTLYMDTASNAKLRPQLEKQLKPGARVVSHDYEIPGWKPVRVEKLDERQNHVIYLYEVPAKK
;
A
#
# COMPACT_ATOMS: atom_id res chain seq x y z
N MET A 1 -44.66 -26.70 58.72
CA MET A 1 -44.53 -26.77 57.27
C MET A 1 -43.90 -25.45 56.79
N ARG A 2 -42.59 -25.42 56.57
CA ARG A 2 -41.85 -24.23 56.07
C ARG A 2 -41.76 -24.35 54.54
N ARG A 3 -42.32 -23.36 53.83
CA ARG A 3 -42.21 -23.26 52.38
C ARG A 3 -40.90 -22.52 52.05
N ILE A 4 -39.99 -23.21 51.37
CA ILE A 4 -38.76 -22.65 50.83
C ILE A 4 -39.12 -22.07 49.46
N ALA A 5 -39.04 -20.74 49.32
CA ALA A 5 -39.17 -20.07 48.05
C ALA A 5 -37.84 -20.14 47.30
N ALA A 6 -37.84 -20.76 46.14
CA ALA A 6 -36.66 -20.77 45.25
C ALA A 6 -36.59 -19.44 44.49
N VAL A 7 -35.51 -18.70 44.71
CA VAL A 7 -35.20 -17.49 43.94
C VAL A 7 -34.45 -17.92 42.67
N ALA A 8 -35.11 -17.78 41.53
CA ALA A 8 -34.47 -17.98 40.23
C ALA A 8 -33.65 -16.73 39.88
N ILE A 9 -32.33 -16.86 39.90
CA ILE A 9 -31.40 -15.82 39.39
C ILE A 9 -31.38 -15.95 37.87
N VAL A 10 -32.01 -14.98 37.17
CA VAL A 10 -31.89 -14.84 35.75
C VAL A 10 -30.53 -14.14 35.46
N LEU A 11 -29.54 -14.90 35.03
CA LEU A 11 -28.31 -14.31 34.45
C LEU A 11 -28.66 -13.73 33.09
N ALA A 12 -28.88 -12.42 33.04
CA ALA A 12 -28.87 -11.67 31.80
C ALA A 12 -27.44 -11.67 31.22
N GLY A 13 -27.18 -12.61 30.29
CA GLY A 13 -25.97 -12.61 29.52
C GLY A 13 -25.85 -11.32 28.69
N LEU A 14 -24.98 -10.43 29.10
CA LEU A 14 -24.54 -9.31 28.23
C LEU A 14 -23.88 -9.91 26.99
N LEU A 15 -24.61 -9.94 25.89
CA LEU A 15 -24.05 -10.12 24.56
C LEU A 15 -23.14 -8.91 24.29
N VAL A 16 -21.86 -9.08 24.56
CA VAL A 16 -20.82 -8.19 24.07
C VAL A 16 -20.87 -8.34 22.54
N PRO A 17 -21.17 -7.28 21.76
CA PRO A 17 -21.08 -7.39 20.33
C PRO A 17 -19.64 -7.76 19.99
N ALA A 18 -19.48 -8.83 19.22
CA ALA A 18 -18.19 -9.24 18.68
C ALA A 18 -17.54 -8.02 18.05
N ALA A 19 -16.36 -7.69 18.53
CA ALA A 19 -15.55 -6.57 18.08
C ALA A 19 -15.55 -6.54 16.54
N GLY A 20 -15.88 -5.39 15.98
CA GLY A 20 -16.11 -5.21 14.57
C GLY A 20 -15.04 -5.87 13.73
N GLN A 21 -15.45 -6.78 12.87
CA GLN A 21 -14.67 -7.18 11.73
C GLN A 21 -14.18 -5.91 11.07
N ASP A 22 -12.87 -5.81 10.90
CA ASP A 22 -12.21 -4.63 10.34
C ASP A 22 -12.90 -4.27 9.01
N ARG A 23 -13.77 -3.24 9.01
CA ARG A 23 -14.49 -2.76 7.82
C ARG A 23 -13.52 -2.28 6.72
N TYR A 24 -12.25 -2.25 7.06
CA TYR A 24 -11.11 -1.85 6.23
C TYR A 24 -10.23 -3.03 5.85
N SER A 25 -10.72 -4.28 5.96
CA SER A 25 -10.03 -5.40 5.32
C SER A 25 -9.90 -5.04 3.85
N SER A 26 -8.67 -4.88 3.40
CA SER A 26 -8.31 -4.37 2.08
C SER A 26 -9.15 -5.05 1.00
N LYS A 27 -9.91 -4.27 0.23
CA LYS A 27 -10.71 -4.80 -0.89
C LYS A 27 -9.82 -5.38 -2.00
N LEU A 28 -8.53 -5.08 -2.00
CA LEU A 28 -7.55 -5.53 -2.99
C LEU A 28 -6.55 -6.53 -2.42
N ALA A 29 -5.87 -6.21 -1.31
CA ALA A 29 -4.84 -7.08 -0.74
C ALA A 29 -4.76 -6.91 0.78
N PRO A 30 -4.39 -7.96 1.56
CA PRO A 30 -4.07 -7.80 2.97
C PRO A 30 -2.77 -6.99 3.12
N TYR A 31 -2.63 -6.29 4.25
CA TYR A 31 -1.37 -5.60 4.56
C TYR A 31 -0.24 -6.60 4.80
N VAL A 32 0.78 -6.54 3.96
CA VAL A 32 2.06 -7.24 4.10
C VAL A 32 3.17 -6.23 3.77
N ALA A 33 4.10 -6.06 4.70
CA ALA A 33 5.16 -5.08 4.52
C ALA A 33 6.31 -5.62 3.64
N SER A 34 6.73 -4.85 2.64
CA SER A 34 7.93 -5.15 1.86
C SER A 34 9.18 -5.08 2.74
N PRO A 35 10.10 -6.06 2.69
CA PRO A 35 11.39 -5.96 3.39
C PRO A 35 12.17 -4.72 2.95
N SER A 36 12.96 -4.11 3.85
CA SER A 36 13.70 -2.87 3.55
C SER A 36 14.61 -3.00 2.32
N ARG A 37 15.29 -4.14 2.14
CA ARG A 37 16.13 -4.39 0.96
C ARG A 37 15.31 -4.40 -0.35
N VAL A 38 14.08 -4.91 -0.29
CA VAL A 38 13.15 -4.89 -1.44
C VAL A 38 12.75 -3.47 -1.77
N VAL A 39 12.41 -2.67 -0.75
CA VAL A 39 12.06 -1.24 -0.90
C VAL A 39 13.19 -0.48 -1.58
N GLU A 40 14.44 -0.64 -1.09
CA GLU A 40 15.61 -0.03 -1.71
C GLU A 40 15.73 -0.40 -3.19
N MET A 41 15.64 -1.70 -3.49
CA MET A 41 15.76 -2.19 -4.87
C MET A 41 14.61 -1.70 -5.77
N MET A 42 13.39 -1.61 -5.26
CA MET A 42 12.26 -1.04 -6.01
C MET A 42 12.54 0.41 -6.43
N LEU A 43 13.00 1.23 -5.49
CA LEU A 43 13.28 2.65 -5.73
C LEU A 43 14.53 2.85 -6.61
N ASP A 44 15.55 2.01 -6.47
CA ASP A 44 16.74 2.02 -7.30
C ASP A 44 16.42 1.59 -8.74
N LEU A 45 15.63 0.53 -8.91
CA LEU A 45 15.19 0.06 -10.22
C LEU A 45 14.36 1.13 -10.94
N ALA A 46 13.47 1.81 -10.22
CA ALA A 46 12.73 2.96 -10.71
C ALA A 46 13.61 4.22 -10.91
N ARG A 47 14.86 4.21 -10.48
CA ARG A 47 15.76 5.38 -10.50
C ARG A 47 15.13 6.61 -9.86
N VAL A 48 14.54 6.42 -8.67
CA VAL A 48 13.91 7.52 -7.92
C VAL A 48 14.97 8.57 -7.58
N LYS A 49 14.66 9.84 -7.86
CA LYS A 49 15.56 10.97 -7.75
C LYS A 49 14.83 12.25 -7.33
N PRO A 50 15.55 13.32 -6.96
CA PRO A 50 14.94 14.62 -6.73
C PRO A 50 14.10 15.08 -7.91
N GLY A 51 12.88 15.60 -7.61
CA GLY A 51 11.90 16.01 -8.60
C GLY A 51 10.90 14.93 -9.00
N ASP A 52 11.11 13.68 -8.59
CA ASP A 52 10.08 12.64 -8.73
C ASP A 52 8.93 12.84 -7.73
N VAL A 53 7.76 12.38 -8.13
CA VAL A 53 6.57 12.25 -7.31
C VAL A 53 6.23 10.76 -7.24
N VAL A 54 6.52 10.15 -6.11
CA VAL A 54 6.28 8.72 -5.85
C VAL A 54 4.90 8.55 -5.23
N TYR A 55 4.06 7.74 -5.84
CA TYR A 55 2.82 7.27 -5.23
C TYR A 55 2.96 5.80 -4.84
N ASP A 56 2.69 5.51 -3.57
CA ASP A 56 2.65 4.14 -3.05
C ASP A 56 1.20 3.73 -2.83
N LEU A 57 0.72 2.79 -3.64
CA LEU A 57 -0.68 2.38 -3.65
C LEU A 57 -0.88 1.18 -2.70
N GLY A 58 -1.52 1.43 -1.56
CA GLY A 58 -1.55 0.53 -0.42
C GLY A 58 -0.32 0.72 0.46
N SER A 59 -0.07 1.96 0.90
CA SER A 59 1.20 2.36 1.49
C SER A 59 1.50 1.77 2.88
N GLY A 60 0.53 1.11 3.50
CA GLY A 60 0.74 0.43 4.78
C GLY A 60 1.34 1.33 5.85
N ASP A 61 2.50 0.95 6.37
CA ASP A 61 3.23 1.68 7.41
C ASP A 61 4.10 2.86 6.90
N GLY A 62 4.08 3.14 5.60
CA GLY A 62 4.77 4.28 5.01
C GLY A 62 6.27 4.11 4.76
N ARG A 63 6.84 2.90 4.93
CA ARG A 63 8.28 2.65 4.75
C ARG A 63 8.82 3.01 3.36
N ILE A 64 8.03 2.77 2.31
CA ILE A 64 8.39 3.15 0.92
C ILE A 64 8.40 4.67 0.78
N LEU A 65 7.47 5.37 1.43
CA LEU A 65 7.40 6.82 1.41
C LEU A 65 8.61 7.46 2.09
N ILE A 66 9.03 6.92 3.25
CA ILE A 66 10.22 7.37 3.96
C ILE A 66 11.46 7.19 3.07
N ALA A 67 11.64 5.98 2.51
CA ALA A 67 12.78 5.68 1.64
C ALA A 67 12.81 6.54 0.34
N ALA A 68 11.63 6.91 -0.20
CA ALA A 68 11.53 7.82 -1.33
C ALA A 68 11.88 9.27 -0.93
N ALA A 69 11.45 9.71 0.26
CA ALA A 69 11.78 11.04 0.79
C ALA A 69 13.28 11.20 1.09
N GLU A 70 13.96 10.16 1.57
CA GLU A 70 15.42 10.09 1.72
C GLU A 70 16.15 10.32 0.38
N ARG A 71 15.57 9.89 -0.74
CA ARG A 71 16.03 10.18 -2.11
C ARG A 71 15.64 11.57 -2.63
N ARG A 72 15.06 12.41 -1.74
CA ARG A 72 14.61 13.78 -2.03
C ARG A 72 13.47 13.86 -3.05
N ALA A 73 12.70 12.77 -3.22
CA ALA A 73 11.45 12.77 -3.95
C ALA A 73 10.29 13.27 -3.07
N GLN A 74 9.19 13.70 -3.70
CA GLN A 74 7.90 13.84 -3.02
C GLN A 74 7.26 12.45 -2.96
N ALA A 75 6.70 12.05 -1.82
CA ALA A 75 6.13 10.74 -1.62
C ALA A 75 4.70 10.83 -1.05
N ILE A 76 3.76 10.18 -1.71
CA ILE A 76 2.36 10.20 -1.35
C ILE A 76 1.86 8.76 -1.26
N GLY A 77 1.44 8.34 -0.06
CA GLY A 77 0.81 7.05 0.17
C GLY A 77 -0.71 7.15 0.05
N ILE A 78 -1.32 6.15 -0.55
CA ILE A 78 -2.76 5.95 -0.50
C ILE A 78 -3.02 4.68 0.31
N GLU A 79 -3.72 4.82 1.44
CA GLU A 79 -4.00 3.69 2.34
C GLU A 79 -5.46 3.74 2.80
N ILE A 80 -6.14 2.61 2.74
CA ILE A 80 -7.56 2.53 3.07
C ILE A 80 -7.80 2.36 4.57
N ASN A 81 -6.84 1.78 5.29
CA ASN A 81 -6.97 1.50 6.72
C ASN A 81 -6.56 2.73 7.56
N PRO A 82 -7.48 3.39 8.29
CA PRO A 82 -7.17 4.59 9.05
C PRO A 82 -6.14 4.37 10.16
N LYS A 83 -6.02 3.14 10.70
CA LYS A 83 -5.01 2.82 11.70
C LYS A 83 -3.60 2.83 11.08
N LEU A 84 -3.46 2.28 9.87
CA LEU A 84 -2.19 2.33 9.14
C LEU A 84 -1.86 3.75 8.69
N VAL A 85 -2.86 4.54 8.26
CA VAL A 85 -2.66 5.97 7.95
C VAL A 85 -2.10 6.72 9.15
N ALA A 86 -2.67 6.53 10.35
CA ALA A 86 -2.18 7.18 11.56
C ALA A 86 -0.75 6.73 11.89
N ALA A 87 -0.48 5.43 11.89
CA ALA A 87 0.83 4.87 12.18
C ALA A 87 1.89 5.36 11.17
N ALA A 88 1.59 5.33 9.88
CA ALA A 88 2.50 5.81 8.84
C ALA A 88 2.79 7.31 8.96
N THR A 89 1.78 8.12 9.33
CA THR A 89 1.96 9.56 9.55
C THR A 89 2.93 9.82 10.69
N GLU A 90 2.81 9.07 11.80
CA GLU A 90 3.71 9.17 12.94
C GLU A 90 5.15 8.72 12.57
N GLU A 91 5.29 7.63 11.81
CA GLU A 91 6.60 7.13 11.38
C GLU A 91 7.30 8.13 10.44
N ILE A 92 6.57 8.71 9.48
CA ILE A 92 7.09 9.74 8.57
C ILE A 92 7.57 10.97 9.36
N ALA A 93 6.79 11.42 10.35
CA ALA A 93 7.17 12.54 11.20
C ALA A 93 8.40 12.22 12.07
N ARG A 94 8.46 11.02 12.64
CA ARG A 94 9.61 10.55 13.46
C ARG A 94 10.87 10.43 12.62
N ALA A 95 10.75 10.03 11.35
CA ALA A 95 11.86 9.98 10.39
C ALA A 95 12.30 11.39 9.90
N GLY A 96 11.57 12.46 10.24
CA GLY A 96 11.90 13.82 9.83
C GLY A 96 11.55 14.16 8.38
N HIS A 97 10.62 13.44 7.76
CA HIS A 97 10.28 13.56 6.34
C HIS A 97 8.88 14.13 6.06
N ALA A 98 8.22 14.74 7.06
CA ALA A 98 6.87 15.29 6.92
C ALA A 98 6.75 16.43 5.88
N ASP A 99 7.87 17.03 5.47
CA ASP A 99 7.94 18.04 4.39
C ASP A 99 7.86 17.41 2.99
N ARG A 100 8.18 16.13 2.86
CA ARG A 100 8.25 15.42 1.57
C ARG A 100 7.34 14.21 1.45
N ALA A 101 6.95 13.61 2.56
CA ALA A 101 6.15 12.39 2.58
C ALA A 101 4.85 12.61 3.35
N LYS A 102 3.75 12.05 2.81
CA LYS A 102 2.43 12.07 3.47
C LYS A 102 1.62 10.85 3.08
N VAL A 103 0.66 10.48 3.92
CA VAL A 103 -0.33 9.44 3.62
C VAL A 103 -1.72 10.08 3.49
N ILE A 104 -2.48 9.63 2.50
CA ILE A 104 -3.88 10.00 2.27
C ILE A 104 -4.73 8.78 2.58
N GLN A 105 -5.72 8.93 3.45
CA GLN A 105 -6.73 7.89 3.62
C GLN A 105 -7.62 7.86 2.39
N GLY A 106 -7.63 6.72 1.68
CA GLY A 106 -8.40 6.59 0.45
C GLY A 106 -8.37 5.19 -0.15
N ASP A 107 -9.27 4.97 -1.09
CA ASP A 107 -9.31 3.78 -1.93
C ASP A 107 -8.52 4.07 -3.22
N VAL A 108 -7.50 3.27 -3.51
CA VAL A 108 -6.66 3.40 -4.71
C VAL A 108 -7.46 3.32 -6.01
N MET A 109 -8.65 2.70 -5.98
CA MET A 109 -9.53 2.62 -7.14
C MET A 109 -10.21 3.93 -7.50
N THR A 110 -10.31 4.87 -6.55
CA THR A 110 -11.05 6.14 -6.72
C THR A 110 -10.19 7.38 -6.45
N THR A 111 -9.03 7.20 -5.82
CA THR A 111 -8.13 8.32 -5.50
C THR A 111 -7.33 8.74 -6.75
N ASP A 112 -7.12 10.05 -6.89
CA ASP A 112 -6.29 10.62 -7.95
C ASP A 112 -4.80 10.50 -7.63
N PHE A 113 -4.06 9.85 -8.54
CA PHE A 113 -2.59 9.76 -8.52
C PHE A 113 -1.97 10.17 -9.87
N SER A 114 -2.68 10.98 -10.64
CA SER A 114 -2.24 11.43 -11.98
C SER A 114 -0.96 12.28 -11.98
N ALA A 115 -0.57 12.81 -10.82
CA ALA A 115 0.68 13.53 -10.63
C ALA A 115 1.91 12.61 -10.51
N ALA A 116 1.72 11.28 -10.40
CA ALA A 116 2.81 10.35 -10.20
C ALA A 116 3.79 10.32 -11.37
N THR A 117 5.09 10.38 -11.06
CA THR A 117 6.18 10.02 -11.98
C THR A 117 6.65 8.58 -11.73
N VAL A 118 6.43 8.09 -10.50
CA VAL A 118 6.69 6.72 -10.07
C VAL A 118 5.51 6.21 -9.26
N VAL A 119 5.11 4.97 -9.51
CA VAL A 119 4.12 4.25 -8.71
C VAL A 119 4.76 2.98 -8.16
N THR A 120 4.54 2.68 -6.88
CA THR A 120 4.94 1.43 -6.23
C THR A 120 3.72 0.61 -5.84
N LEU A 121 3.82 -0.72 -6.00
CA LEU A 121 2.74 -1.69 -5.76
C LEU A 121 3.29 -2.92 -5.03
N TYR A 122 2.55 -3.39 -4.04
CA TYR A 122 2.69 -4.75 -3.50
C TYR A 122 1.30 -5.37 -3.32
N MET A 123 0.71 -5.80 -4.43
CA MET A 123 -0.63 -6.38 -4.47
C MET A 123 -0.60 -7.64 -5.34
N ASP A 124 -1.47 -8.61 -5.03
CA ASP A 124 -1.56 -9.83 -5.83
C ASP A 124 -1.92 -9.56 -7.30
N THR A 125 -1.70 -10.56 -8.16
CA THR A 125 -1.93 -10.46 -9.60
C THR A 125 -3.37 -10.08 -9.97
N ALA A 126 -4.36 -10.55 -9.20
CA ALA A 126 -5.77 -10.24 -9.46
C ALA A 126 -6.09 -8.78 -9.11
N SER A 127 -5.51 -8.27 -8.03
CA SER A 127 -5.61 -6.87 -7.62
C SER A 127 -4.91 -5.94 -8.60
N ASN A 128 -3.71 -6.31 -9.06
CA ASN A 128 -2.99 -5.59 -10.10
C ASN A 128 -3.78 -5.53 -11.42
N ALA A 129 -4.46 -6.63 -11.80
CA ALA A 129 -5.33 -6.65 -12.97
C ALA A 129 -6.51 -5.67 -12.85
N LYS A 130 -7.12 -5.57 -11.68
CA LYS A 130 -8.20 -4.62 -11.39
C LYS A 130 -7.70 -3.16 -11.40
N LEU A 131 -6.50 -2.92 -10.90
CA LEU A 131 -5.91 -1.59 -10.81
C LEU A 131 -5.40 -1.08 -12.16
N ARG A 132 -4.98 -1.97 -13.07
CA ARG A 132 -4.40 -1.60 -14.37
C ARG A 132 -5.18 -0.53 -15.14
N PRO A 133 -6.52 -0.57 -15.30
CA PRO A 133 -7.25 0.48 -16.01
C PRO A 133 -7.08 1.88 -15.38
N GLN A 134 -6.91 1.97 -14.05
CA GLN A 134 -6.65 3.23 -13.36
C GLN A 134 -5.23 3.72 -13.64
N LEU A 135 -4.23 2.82 -13.65
CA LEU A 135 -2.85 3.15 -14.03
C LEU A 135 -2.80 3.69 -15.46
N GLU A 136 -3.45 3.01 -16.42
CA GLU A 136 -3.51 3.43 -17.83
C GLU A 136 -4.22 4.78 -18.04
N LYS A 137 -5.29 5.03 -17.27
CA LYS A 137 -6.08 6.25 -17.36
C LYS A 137 -5.33 7.46 -16.78
N GLN A 138 -4.70 7.29 -15.62
CA GLN A 138 -4.20 8.41 -14.83
C GLN A 138 -2.73 8.75 -15.12
N LEU A 139 -1.89 7.73 -15.36
CA LEU A 139 -0.45 7.96 -15.49
C LEU A 139 -0.09 8.60 -16.84
N LYS A 140 0.91 9.45 -16.80
CA LYS A 140 1.49 10.08 -17.99
C LYS A 140 2.46 9.12 -18.67
N PRO A 141 2.66 9.23 -19.99
CA PRO A 141 3.73 8.53 -20.70
C PRO A 141 5.08 8.74 -20.02
N GLY A 142 5.88 7.68 -19.92
CA GLY A 142 7.17 7.70 -19.24
C GLY A 142 7.10 7.58 -17.72
N ALA A 143 5.90 7.56 -17.11
CA ALA A 143 5.78 7.20 -15.69
C ALA A 143 6.23 5.76 -15.47
N ARG A 144 6.94 5.53 -14.37
CA ARG A 144 7.51 4.22 -14.00
C ARG A 144 6.62 3.57 -12.96
N VAL A 145 6.29 2.29 -13.17
CA VAL A 145 5.51 1.51 -12.21
C VAL A 145 6.35 0.32 -11.77
N VAL A 146 6.52 0.18 -10.46
CA VAL A 146 7.29 -0.92 -9.86
C VAL A 146 6.36 -1.80 -9.05
N SER A 147 6.31 -3.09 -9.39
CA SER A 147 5.51 -4.06 -8.66
C SER A 147 6.41 -5.08 -7.97
N HIS A 148 6.15 -5.31 -6.69
CA HIS A 148 6.82 -6.31 -5.86
C HIS A 148 6.09 -7.65 -5.98
N ASP A 149 6.80 -8.72 -6.31
CA ASP A 149 6.42 -10.13 -6.44
C ASP A 149 5.35 -10.45 -7.50
N TYR A 150 4.48 -9.52 -7.83
CA TYR A 150 3.33 -9.80 -8.68
C TYR A 150 3.33 -8.95 -9.95
N GLU A 151 3.14 -9.62 -11.09
CA GLU A 151 3.03 -8.94 -12.39
C GLU A 151 1.74 -8.11 -12.50
N ILE A 152 1.77 -7.12 -13.40
CA ILE A 152 0.58 -6.42 -13.87
C ILE A 152 0.10 -7.11 -15.15
N PRO A 153 -1.00 -7.89 -15.12
CA PRO A 153 -1.46 -8.64 -16.27
C PRO A 153 -1.73 -7.75 -17.48
N GLY A 154 -1.21 -8.16 -18.63
CA GLY A 154 -1.33 -7.43 -19.88
C GLY A 154 -0.30 -6.31 -20.08
N TRP A 155 0.55 -6.04 -19.11
CA TRP A 155 1.72 -5.18 -19.27
C TRP A 155 2.99 -6.01 -19.43
N LYS A 156 3.90 -5.55 -20.29
CA LYS A 156 5.23 -6.17 -20.45
C LYS A 156 6.23 -5.38 -19.60
N PRO A 157 6.90 -5.98 -18.63
CA PRO A 157 7.92 -5.28 -17.85
C PRO A 157 9.11 -4.92 -18.76
N VAL A 158 9.66 -3.71 -18.56
CA VAL A 158 10.89 -3.27 -19.22
C VAL A 158 12.12 -3.84 -18.52
N ARG A 159 11.98 -4.22 -17.25
CA ARG A 159 13.03 -4.88 -16.47
C ARG A 159 12.40 -5.76 -15.38
N VAL A 160 13.07 -6.88 -15.09
CA VAL A 160 12.72 -7.79 -14.00
C VAL A 160 14.02 -8.07 -13.21
N GLU A 161 13.97 -7.85 -11.91
CA GLU A 161 15.07 -8.15 -11.00
C GLU A 161 14.60 -9.20 -9.97
N LYS A 162 15.48 -10.15 -9.67
CA LYS A 162 15.25 -11.15 -8.62
C LYS A 162 16.21 -10.87 -7.48
N LEU A 163 15.71 -10.77 -6.27
CA LEU A 163 16.56 -10.87 -5.10
C LEU A 163 17.03 -12.31 -4.94
N ASP A 164 18.20 -12.45 -4.33
CA ASP A 164 18.93 -13.71 -4.23
C ASP A 164 18.02 -14.91 -3.86
N GLU A 165 18.53 -16.11 -4.14
CA GLU A 165 17.84 -17.41 -4.03
C GLU A 165 17.22 -17.69 -2.65
N ARG A 166 17.60 -16.94 -1.59
CA ARG A 166 17.12 -17.15 -0.22
C ARG A 166 15.81 -16.38 0.12
N GLN A 167 15.54 -15.28 -0.58
CA GLN A 167 14.39 -14.41 -0.28
C GLN A 167 13.28 -14.50 -1.31
N ASN A 168 13.57 -15.04 -2.49
CA ASN A 168 12.61 -15.35 -3.56
C ASN A 168 11.70 -14.18 -4.01
N HIS A 169 12.13 -12.92 -3.74
CA HIS A 169 11.40 -11.74 -4.17
C HIS A 169 11.74 -11.36 -5.61
N VAL A 170 10.75 -10.93 -6.35
CA VAL A 170 10.88 -10.46 -7.74
C VAL A 170 10.35 -9.04 -7.85
N ILE A 171 11.06 -8.18 -8.56
CA ILE A 171 10.64 -6.81 -8.80
C ILE A 171 10.46 -6.60 -10.28
N TYR A 172 9.30 -6.12 -10.67
CA TYR A 172 8.92 -5.82 -12.05
C TYR A 172 8.87 -4.31 -12.24
N LEU A 173 9.65 -3.82 -13.20
CA LEU A 173 9.59 -2.42 -13.63
C LEU A 173 8.83 -2.32 -14.96
N TYR A 174 7.87 -1.42 -14.99
CA TYR A 174 7.12 -1.05 -16.18
C TYR A 174 7.32 0.45 -16.46
N GLU A 175 7.20 0.81 -17.73
CA GLU A 175 7.15 2.19 -18.17
C GLU A 175 5.85 2.40 -18.94
N VAL A 176 5.11 3.45 -18.59
CA VAL A 176 3.83 3.76 -19.25
C VAL A 176 4.11 4.21 -20.69
N PRO A 177 3.56 3.51 -21.70
CA PRO A 177 3.84 3.83 -23.09
C PRO A 177 3.27 5.19 -23.52
N ALA A 178 3.82 5.75 -24.58
CA ALA A 178 3.21 6.92 -25.23
C ALA A 178 1.77 6.58 -25.66
N LYS A 179 0.83 7.48 -25.36
CA LYS A 179 -0.54 7.34 -25.87
C LYS A 179 -0.50 7.51 -27.39
N LYS A 180 -1.02 6.50 -28.09
CA LYS A 180 -1.16 6.57 -29.54
C LYS A 180 -2.22 7.58 -29.95
#